data_0be55c42f00a7ccb8f03bcec8c26d15d
#
_entry.id   0be55c42f00a7ccb8f03bcec8c26d15d
#
_cell.length_a   1.000
_cell.length_b   1.000
_cell.length_c   1.000
_cell.angle_alpha   90.00
_cell.angle_beta   90.00
_cell.angle_gamma   90.00
#
_symmetry.space_group_name_H-M   'P 1'
#
loop_
_entity.id
_entity.type
_entity.pdbx_description
1 polymer ?
#
loop_
_entity_poly.entity_id
_entity_poly.type
_entity_poly.pdbx_seq_one_letter_code
_entity_poly.pdbx_strand_id
1 'polypeptide(L)'
;FPSYSPSGHIVYQLGFPRSSGIWALPFNGVTKNRNAAPFRITDKGSMPSVSDNGTLVYHIPPGGELRQLVRVDRQGAVLDTVSEVQEEMDFPAIAPDDTRVAVTAKSDRNIDIWVHRLDNGRKLRLTESQALDHFPSWAPSGDHVAFSSTRNTEGGIFYRRSDAQGLVRPLVVSETAWAPSWGRDNALIYQSFSPDTQGDLAYIRPWTNRTSRPFLTFPSFEATPVISPDSRYVAYASDISGRSEIYITSFPRAGRLTQVSREGGALPKWSRSNHELFFVAPSQGGEDPRSMIMAVTVKTDGKLAVAYPQALFELSRIGSATAVGSYDVMGDGQHFLVVQAIDNTPKATVRIAENWHREFGR
;
A
#
# COMPACT_ATOMS: atom_id res chain seq x y z
N PHE A 1 6.04 19.53 15.36
CA PHE A 1 6.26 20.37 16.53
C PHE A 1 6.05 21.83 16.13
N PRO A 2 5.25 22.63 16.85
CA PRO A 2 5.11 24.06 16.59
C PRO A 2 6.37 24.83 17.07
N SER A 3 6.75 25.86 16.33
CA SER A 3 7.82 26.79 16.68
C SER A 3 7.25 28.21 16.82
N TYR A 4 7.65 28.92 17.86
CA TYR A 4 7.28 30.35 18.02
C TYR A 4 8.28 31.22 17.25
N SER A 5 7.74 32.18 16.50
CA SER A 5 8.55 33.18 15.77
C SER A 5 8.52 34.52 16.49
N PRO A 6 9.66 35.24 16.60
CA PRO A 6 9.71 36.61 17.11
C PRO A 6 8.81 37.60 16.34
N SER A 7 8.40 37.24 15.12
CA SER A 7 7.41 38.01 14.35
C SER A 7 5.97 37.92 14.89
N GLY A 8 5.76 37.25 16.02
CA GLY A 8 4.43 37.08 16.62
C GLY A 8 3.58 36.01 15.95
N HIS A 9 4.20 34.91 15.53
CA HIS A 9 3.50 33.79 14.89
C HIS A 9 3.93 32.45 15.51
N ILE A 10 3.00 31.52 15.56
CA ILE A 10 3.30 30.10 15.77
C ILE A 10 3.37 29.46 14.38
N VAL A 11 4.55 28.95 14.01
CA VAL A 11 4.77 28.18 12.78
C VAL A 11 4.67 26.71 13.09
N TYR A 12 3.89 25.99 12.29
CA TYR A 12 3.64 24.58 12.52
C TYR A 12 3.41 23.83 11.20
N GLN A 13 3.65 22.54 11.25
CA GLN A 13 3.30 21.63 10.16
C GLN A 13 1.91 21.05 10.39
N LEU A 14 1.06 21.11 9.37
CA LEU A 14 -0.12 20.25 9.27
C LEU A 14 0.23 19.02 8.45
N GLY A 15 -0.15 17.85 9.00
CA GLY A 15 -0.03 16.58 8.30
C GLY A 15 -1.28 16.25 7.49
N PHE A 16 -1.14 15.23 6.65
CA PHE A 16 -2.20 14.66 5.84
C PHE A 16 -3.51 14.37 6.64
N PRO A 17 -4.75 14.43 6.04
CA PRO A 17 -5.01 14.47 4.60
C PRO A 17 -5.51 15.82 4.03
N ARG A 18 -5.84 16.83 4.84
CA ARG A 18 -6.60 17.99 4.32
C ARG A 18 -5.82 19.28 4.07
N SER A 19 -4.64 19.44 4.62
CA SER A 19 -3.92 20.72 4.60
C SER A 19 -2.41 20.54 4.81
N SER A 20 -1.77 19.58 4.13
CA SER A 20 -0.32 19.37 4.28
C SER A 20 0.46 20.64 3.96
N GLY A 21 1.57 20.85 4.69
CA GLY A 21 2.46 21.96 4.50
C GLY A 21 2.77 22.72 5.78
N ILE A 22 3.44 23.84 5.62
CA ILE A 22 3.80 24.71 6.73
C ILE A 22 2.84 25.88 6.82
N TRP A 23 2.33 26.10 8.00
CA TRP A 23 1.34 27.11 8.33
C TRP A 23 1.85 28.04 9.42
N ALA A 24 1.35 29.26 9.43
CA ALA A 24 1.56 30.21 10.48
C ALA A 24 0.23 30.70 11.07
N LEU A 25 0.17 30.75 12.38
CA LEU A 25 -0.95 31.32 13.12
C LEU A 25 -0.44 32.60 13.85
N PRO A 26 -1.03 33.78 13.59
CA PRO A 26 -0.72 34.97 14.35
C PRO A 26 -1.00 34.75 15.84
N PHE A 27 0.01 34.94 16.65
CA PHE A 27 -0.03 34.74 18.10
C PHE A 27 0.72 35.83 18.82
N ASN A 28 0.02 36.68 19.56
CA ASN A 28 0.64 37.57 20.50
C ASN A 28 0.34 37.06 21.93
N GLY A 29 1.36 36.82 22.71
CA GLY A 29 1.27 36.17 24.03
C GLY A 29 0.41 36.92 25.08
N VAL A 30 -0.12 38.12 24.76
CA VAL A 30 -0.87 38.97 25.67
C VAL A 30 -2.37 38.97 25.35
N THR A 31 -2.74 38.92 24.11
CA THR A 31 -4.16 38.85 23.69
C THR A 31 -4.43 37.54 22.98
N LYS A 32 -5.29 36.70 23.59
CA LYS A 32 -5.86 35.52 22.90
C LYS A 32 -6.73 36.03 21.74
N ASN A 33 -6.08 36.42 20.64
CA ASN A 33 -6.83 36.84 19.44
C ASN A 33 -7.46 35.60 18.81
N ARG A 34 -8.66 35.23 19.29
CA ARG A 34 -9.43 34.07 18.83
C ARG A 34 -9.88 34.18 17.37
N ASN A 35 -9.70 35.32 16.74
CA ASN A 35 -10.15 35.61 15.39
C ASN A 35 -9.02 35.63 14.33
N ALA A 36 -7.78 35.38 14.72
CA ALA A 36 -6.68 35.29 13.76
C ALA A 36 -6.76 33.97 12.99
N ALA A 37 -6.99 34.06 11.69
CA ALA A 37 -6.99 32.88 10.83
C ALA A 37 -5.55 32.43 10.51
N PRO A 38 -5.27 31.14 10.55
CA PRO A 38 -3.98 30.63 10.10
C PRO A 38 -3.84 30.83 8.58
N PHE A 39 -2.65 31.12 8.12
CA PHE A 39 -2.32 31.18 6.70
C PHE A 39 -1.21 30.18 6.35
N ARG A 40 -1.21 29.73 5.10
CA ARG A 40 -0.26 28.74 4.62
C ARG A 40 0.98 29.43 4.05
N ILE A 41 2.16 29.06 4.56
CA ILE A 41 3.46 29.51 4.04
C ILE A 41 3.82 28.72 2.79
N THR A 42 3.67 27.39 2.83
CA THR A 42 3.96 26.51 1.69
C THR A 42 3.12 25.24 1.77
N ASP A 43 2.77 24.68 0.63
CA ASP A 43 2.12 23.37 0.52
C ASP A 43 3.13 22.20 0.50
N LYS A 44 4.42 22.51 0.30
CA LYS A 44 5.51 21.54 0.23
C LYS A 44 6.53 21.86 1.31
N GLY A 45 6.41 21.26 2.46
CA GLY A 45 7.40 21.48 3.53
C GLY A 45 7.07 20.70 4.79
N SER A 46 8.13 20.34 5.50
CA SER A 46 8.06 19.63 6.77
C SER A 46 9.15 20.15 7.73
N MET A 47 8.99 19.81 9.00
CA MET A 47 9.98 20.13 10.05
C MET A 47 10.34 21.61 10.11
N PRO A 48 9.39 22.55 10.21
CA PRO A 48 9.72 23.97 10.30
C PRO A 48 10.47 24.28 11.60
N SER A 49 11.49 25.11 11.50
CA SER A 49 12.20 25.68 12.63
C SER A 49 12.39 27.17 12.39
N VAL A 50 12.17 27.97 13.42
CA VAL A 50 12.35 29.41 13.36
C VAL A 50 13.42 29.83 14.35
N SER A 51 14.41 30.59 13.88
CA SER A 51 15.48 31.16 14.71
C SER A 51 15.05 32.44 15.42
N ASP A 52 15.86 32.88 16.41
CA ASP A 52 15.60 34.09 17.19
C ASP A 52 15.59 35.38 16.34
N ASN A 53 16.26 35.38 15.19
CA ASN A 53 16.24 36.50 14.25
C ASN A 53 15.06 36.46 13.26
N GLY A 54 14.16 35.45 13.40
CA GLY A 54 12.98 35.31 12.57
C GLY A 54 13.22 34.59 11.23
N THR A 55 14.36 33.97 11.02
CA THR A 55 14.61 33.14 9.83
C THR A 55 13.90 31.81 9.96
N LEU A 56 13.04 31.49 8.99
CA LEU A 56 12.38 30.19 8.89
C LEU A 56 13.20 29.23 8.05
N VAL A 57 13.49 28.08 8.61
CA VAL A 57 14.13 26.96 7.92
C VAL A 57 13.15 25.79 7.87
N TYR A 58 13.02 25.16 6.73
CA TYR A 58 12.19 23.98 6.57
C TYR A 58 12.73 23.03 5.52
N HIS A 59 12.40 21.78 5.67
CA HIS A 59 12.74 20.72 4.74
C HIS A 59 11.65 20.63 3.67
N ILE A 60 12.03 20.66 2.40
CA ILE A 60 11.17 20.20 1.31
C ILE A 60 11.55 18.75 1.06
N PRO A 61 10.66 17.81 1.39
CA PRO A 61 10.90 16.42 1.05
C PRO A 61 11.12 16.31 -0.46
N PRO A 62 11.87 15.32 -0.93
CA PRO A 62 11.94 15.04 -2.35
C PRO A 62 10.52 14.95 -2.86
N GLY A 63 10.29 15.35 -4.10
CA GLY A 63 9.05 15.01 -4.81
C GLY A 63 8.80 13.52 -4.66
N GLY A 64 7.56 13.07 -4.71
CA GLY A 64 7.25 11.65 -4.57
C GLY A 64 8.18 10.82 -5.46
N GLU A 65 8.66 9.70 -4.94
CA GLU A 65 9.58 8.83 -5.66
C GLU A 65 8.96 8.40 -6.99
N LEU A 66 9.66 8.68 -8.08
CA LEU A 66 9.21 8.30 -9.41
C LEU A 66 9.41 6.79 -9.59
N ARG A 67 8.36 6.11 -9.98
CA ARG A 67 8.35 4.65 -10.12
C ARG A 67 7.69 4.21 -11.43
N GLN A 68 8.06 3.04 -11.88
CA GLN A 68 7.48 2.37 -13.05
C GLN A 68 7.28 0.88 -12.77
N LEU A 69 6.46 0.22 -13.58
CA LEU A 69 6.33 -1.24 -13.54
C LEU A 69 7.26 -1.85 -14.57
N VAL A 70 8.03 -2.83 -14.14
CA VAL A 70 8.85 -3.69 -14.99
C VAL A 70 8.40 -5.13 -14.89
N ARG A 71 8.49 -5.85 -16.01
CA ARG A 71 8.32 -7.30 -16.04
C ARG A 71 9.66 -7.94 -15.87
N VAL A 72 9.73 -8.91 -14.94
CA VAL A 72 10.95 -9.66 -14.67
C VAL A 72 10.70 -11.16 -14.74
N ASP A 73 11.73 -11.92 -15.03
CA ASP A 73 11.70 -13.39 -14.97
C ASP A 73 11.99 -13.92 -13.55
N ARG A 74 12.02 -15.24 -13.39
CA ARG A 74 12.30 -15.90 -12.11
C ARG A 74 13.73 -15.67 -11.59
N GLN A 75 14.63 -15.20 -12.40
CA GLN A 75 16.01 -14.84 -12.07
C GLN A 75 16.16 -13.35 -11.72
N GLY A 76 15.09 -12.58 -11.86
CA GLY A 76 15.06 -11.13 -11.63
C GLY A 76 15.64 -10.33 -12.80
N ALA A 77 15.82 -10.93 -13.98
CA ALA A 77 16.19 -10.18 -15.17
C ALA A 77 15.00 -9.36 -15.67
N VAL A 78 15.23 -8.05 -15.87
CA VAL A 78 14.20 -7.14 -16.40
C VAL A 78 14.04 -7.43 -17.89
N LEU A 79 12.83 -7.78 -18.30
CA LEU A 79 12.47 -8.12 -19.67
C LEU A 79 11.99 -6.89 -20.44
N ASP A 80 11.09 -6.12 -19.83
CA ASP A 80 10.52 -4.90 -20.41
C ASP A 80 9.94 -3.98 -19.33
N THR A 81 9.68 -2.73 -19.71
CA THR A 81 8.92 -1.76 -18.93
C THR A 81 7.49 -1.73 -19.45
N VAL A 82 6.52 -1.94 -18.56
CA VAL A 82 5.11 -2.12 -18.91
C VAL A 82 4.20 -0.95 -18.50
N SER A 83 4.74 0.09 -17.87
CA SER A 83 3.97 1.28 -17.50
C SER A 83 4.73 2.57 -17.78
N GLU A 84 3.97 3.68 -17.89
CA GLU A 84 4.56 5.00 -17.74
C GLU A 84 4.99 5.24 -16.29
N VAL A 85 5.90 6.20 -16.11
CA VAL A 85 6.37 6.66 -14.80
C VAL A 85 5.26 7.37 -14.05
N GLN A 86 5.10 7.06 -12.77
CA GLN A 86 4.20 7.75 -11.83
C GLN A 86 4.87 7.95 -10.47
N GLU A 87 4.43 8.98 -9.73
CA GLU A 87 4.87 9.20 -8.34
C GLU A 87 4.22 8.18 -7.40
N GLU A 88 4.99 7.68 -6.46
CA GLU A 88 4.54 6.82 -5.34
C GLU A 88 3.67 5.63 -5.81
N MET A 89 4.02 5.02 -6.96
CA MET A 89 3.34 3.83 -7.45
C MET A 89 3.65 2.63 -6.54
N ASP A 90 2.61 1.87 -6.15
CA ASP A 90 2.77 0.68 -5.28
C ASP A 90 1.61 -0.31 -5.43
N PHE A 91 1.70 -1.46 -4.75
CA PHE A 91 0.67 -2.48 -4.66
C PHE A 91 0.10 -2.92 -6.01
N PRO A 92 0.94 -3.40 -6.95
CA PRO A 92 0.43 -3.92 -8.20
C PRO A 92 -0.47 -5.13 -7.96
N ALA A 93 -1.58 -5.17 -8.68
CA ALA A 93 -2.51 -6.29 -8.72
C ALA A 93 -2.82 -6.61 -10.18
N ILE A 94 -2.37 -7.76 -10.67
CA ILE A 94 -2.55 -8.20 -12.06
C ILE A 94 -3.98 -8.70 -12.26
N ALA A 95 -4.62 -8.27 -13.32
CA ALA A 95 -5.96 -8.73 -13.68
C ALA A 95 -5.99 -10.25 -13.99
N PRO A 96 -7.14 -10.94 -13.83
CA PRO A 96 -7.24 -12.38 -14.07
C PRO A 96 -6.88 -12.81 -15.51
N ASP A 97 -6.92 -11.88 -16.47
CA ASP A 97 -6.63 -12.11 -17.89
C ASP A 97 -5.18 -11.79 -18.29
N ASP A 98 -4.32 -11.37 -17.35
CA ASP A 98 -2.94 -10.91 -17.59
C ASP A 98 -2.79 -9.74 -18.59
N THR A 99 -3.86 -9.02 -18.89
CA THR A 99 -3.81 -7.90 -19.85
C THR A 99 -3.71 -6.54 -19.19
N ARG A 100 -4.01 -6.47 -17.89
CA ARG A 100 -4.07 -5.22 -17.12
C ARG A 100 -3.49 -5.41 -15.72
N VAL A 101 -3.04 -4.31 -15.13
CA VAL A 101 -2.61 -4.25 -13.74
C VAL A 101 -3.22 -3.02 -13.06
N ALA A 102 -3.80 -3.20 -11.89
CA ALA A 102 -4.20 -2.11 -11.03
C ALA A 102 -3.06 -1.76 -10.06
N VAL A 103 -2.84 -0.49 -9.82
CA VAL A 103 -1.82 0.01 -8.90
C VAL A 103 -2.38 1.12 -8.03
N THR A 104 -1.81 1.30 -6.87
CA THR A 104 -1.89 2.54 -6.10
C THR A 104 -0.85 3.50 -6.66
N ALA A 105 -1.22 4.75 -6.97
CA ALA A 105 -0.24 5.75 -7.38
C ALA A 105 -0.72 7.16 -7.06
N LYS A 106 0.23 8.07 -6.86
CA LYS A 106 -0.06 9.48 -6.60
C LYS A 106 -0.57 10.17 -7.86
N SER A 107 -1.55 11.01 -7.67
CA SER A 107 -2.14 11.87 -8.68
C SER A 107 -2.34 13.25 -8.08
N ASP A 108 -1.61 14.25 -8.57
CA ASP A 108 -1.59 15.60 -8.01
C ASP A 108 -1.27 15.63 -6.51
N ARG A 109 -2.29 15.67 -5.67
CA ARG A 109 -2.17 15.72 -4.20
C ARG A 109 -2.82 14.54 -3.49
N ASN A 110 -3.19 13.52 -4.24
CA ASN A 110 -3.93 12.38 -3.71
C ASN A 110 -3.33 11.04 -4.15
N ILE A 111 -3.67 10.00 -3.43
CA ILE A 111 -3.33 8.61 -3.75
C ILE A 111 -4.59 7.95 -4.30
N ASP A 112 -4.51 7.46 -5.51
CA ASP A 112 -5.62 6.87 -6.25
C ASP A 112 -5.28 5.50 -6.81
N ILE A 113 -6.31 4.78 -7.24
CA ILE A 113 -6.16 3.54 -8.00
C ILE A 113 -6.10 3.87 -9.49
N TRP A 114 -5.09 3.32 -10.15
CA TRP A 114 -4.87 3.38 -11.59
C TRP A 114 -4.88 1.99 -12.19
N VAL A 115 -5.38 1.87 -13.40
CA VAL A 115 -5.34 0.63 -14.19
C VAL A 115 -4.48 0.87 -15.44
N HIS A 116 -3.41 0.09 -15.57
CA HIS A 116 -2.53 0.10 -16.76
C HIS A 116 -2.84 -1.11 -17.64
N ARG A 117 -2.79 -0.92 -18.95
CA ARG A 117 -2.78 -2.00 -19.93
C ARG A 117 -1.35 -2.46 -20.16
N LEU A 118 -1.12 -3.78 -20.09
CA LEU A 118 0.23 -4.36 -20.22
C LEU A 118 0.73 -4.47 -21.67
N ASP A 119 -0.19 -4.33 -22.66
CA ASP A 119 0.14 -4.40 -24.07
C ASP A 119 0.66 -3.08 -24.66
N ASN A 120 0.27 -1.95 -24.11
CA ASN A 120 0.57 -0.63 -24.67
C ASN A 120 0.82 0.48 -23.63
N GLY A 121 0.88 0.14 -22.34
CA GLY A 121 1.15 1.05 -21.23
C GLY A 121 0.04 2.10 -20.96
N ARG A 122 -1.05 2.11 -21.72
CA ARG A 122 -2.13 3.07 -21.51
C ARG A 122 -2.71 2.91 -20.11
N LYS A 123 -2.91 4.04 -19.43
CA LYS A 123 -3.43 4.07 -18.07
C LYS A 123 -4.79 4.76 -17.99
N LEU A 124 -5.60 4.30 -17.06
CA LEU A 124 -6.90 4.82 -16.71
C LEU A 124 -6.92 5.10 -15.20
N ARG A 125 -7.24 6.32 -14.79
CA ARG A 125 -7.48 6.65 -13.40
C ARG A 125 -8.82 6.06 -12.97
N LEU A 126 -8.78 5.09 -12.05
CA LEU A 126 -9.98 4.40 -11.60
C LEU A 126 -10.71 5.16 -10.52
N THR A 127 -10.00 5.91 -9.66
CA THR A 127 -10.59 6.70 -8.57
C THR A 127 -10.12 8.16 -8.63
N GLU A 128 -10.98 9.09 -8.21
CA GLU A 128 -10.75 10.55 -8.37
C GLU A 128 -11.25 11.35 -7.16
N SER A 129 -11.49 10.71 -6.01
CA SER A 129 -11.95 11.41 -4.82
C SER A 129 -10.77 12.04 -4.07
N GLN A 130 -11.05 12.89 -3.07
CA GLN A 130 -10.02 13.39 -2.14
C GLN A 130 -9.63 12.36 -1.07
N ALA A 131 -10.23 11.17 -1.08
CA ALA A 131 -9.89 10.08 -0.19
C ALA A 131 -8.63 9.36 -0.67
N LEU A 132 -7.88 8.77 0.25
CA LEU A 132 -6.78 7.89 -0.08
C LEU A 132 -7.34 6.54 -0.48
N ASP A 133 -6.98 6.08 -1.66
CA ASP A 133 -7.39 4.79 -2.21
C ASP A 133 -6.17 3.89 -2.40
N HIS A 134 -6.14 2.72 -1.74
CA HIS A 134 -4.99 1.82 -1.69
C HIS A 134 -5.38 0.36 -1.88
N PHE A 135 -4.39 -0.52 -2.06
CA PHE A 135 -4.52 -1.98 -2.06
C PHE A 135 -5.57 -2.49 -3.04
N PRO A 136 -5.39 -2.26 -4.36
CA PRO A 136 -6.33 -2.78 -5.34
C PRO A 136 -6.34 -4.31 -5.37
N SER A 137 -7.53 -4.89 -5.60
CA SER A 137 -7.73 -6.32 -5.81
C SER A 137 -8.81 -6.55 -6.86
N TRP A 138 -8.52 -7.38 -7.86
CA TRP A 138 -9.45 -7.68 -8.95
C TRP A 138 -10.50 -8.67 -8.54
N ALA A 139 -11.75 -8.42 -8.95
CA ALA A 139 -12.77 -9.45 -8.98
C ALA A 139 -12.37 -10.58 -9.94
N PRO A 140 -12.77 -11.85 -9.70
CA PRO A 140 -12.41 -12.98 -10.53
C PRO A 140 -12.82 -12.85 -12.01
N SER A 141 -13.89 -12.09 -12.28
CA SER A 141 -14.36 -11.76 -13.63
C SER A 141 -13.51 -10.72 -14.36
N GLY A 142 -12.65 -9.98 -13.65
CA GLY A 142 -11.87 -8.88 -14.21
C GLY A 142 -12.67 -7.62 -14.56
N ASP A 143 -13.94 -7.56 -14.20
CA ASP A 143 -14.83 -6.43 -14.48
C ASP A 143 -14.90 -5.39 -13.36
N HIS A 144 -14.44 -5.72 -12.16
CA HIS A 144 -14.39 -4.83 -11.01
C HIS A 144 -13.02 -4.88 -10.30
N VAL A 145 -12.70 -3.78 -9.64
CA VAL A 145 -11.55 -3.68 -8.73
C VAL A 145 -12.07 -3.23 -7.37
N ALA A 146 -11.77 -4.00 -6.32
CA ALA A 146 -11.94 -3.60 -4.93
C ALA A 146 -10.68 -2.88 -4.45
N PHE A 147 -10.83 -2.00 -3.49
CA PHE A 147 -9.72 -1.23 -2.90
C PHE A 147 -10.10 -0.71 -1.51
N SER A 148 -9.11 -0.45 -0.69
CA SER A 148 -9.28 0.25 0.58
C SER A 148 -9.40 1.74 0.33
N SER A 149 -10.25 2.43 1.08
CA SER A 149 -10.47 3.87 0.92
C SER A 149 -10.75 4.55 2.25
N THR A 150 -10.26 5.77 2.38
CA THR A 150 -10.59 6.66 3.53
C THR A 150 -11.80 7.56 3.25
N ARG A 151 -12.59 7.25 2.22
CA ARG A 151 -13.75 8.05 1.83
C ARG A 151 -14.85 7.96 2.88
N ASN A 152 -15.67 9.02 2.94
CA ASN A 152 -16.62 9.23 4.02
C ASN A 152 -15.91 9.37 5.37
N THR A 153 -16.63 9.37 6.45
CA THR A 153 -16.04 9.50 7.81
C THR A 153 -15.52 8.16 8.35
N GLU A 154 -15.99 7.04 7.81
CA GLU A 154 -15.73 5.69 8.33
C GLU A 154 -14.73 4.89 7.48
N GLY A 155 -14.45 5.31 6.23
CA GLY A 155 -13.57 4.56 5.35
C GLY A 155 -14.08 3.15 5.04
N GLY A 156 -13.15 2.25 4.62
CA GLY A 156 -13.44 0.83 4.41
C GLY A 156 -13.02 0.29 3.04
N ILE A 157 -13.69 -0.78 2.61
CA ILE A 157 -13.45 -1.41 1.31
C ILE A 157 -14.56 -1.02 0.34
N PHE A 158 -14.15 -0.55 -0.81
CA PHE A 158 -15.02 -0.10 -1.90
C PHE A 158 -14.67 -0.84 -3.18
N TYR A 159 -15.53 -0.74 -4.18
CA TYR A 159 -15.27 -1.28 -5.51
C TYR A 159 -15.79 -0.36 -6.61
N ARG A 160 -15.20 -0.48 -7.79
CA ARG A 160 -15.63 0.19 -9.02
C ARG A 160 -15.43 -0.75 -10.21
N ARG A 161 -16.19 -0.54 -11.28
CA ARG A 161 -15.94 -1.22 -12.56
C ARG A 161 -14.55 -0.86 -13.08
N SER A 162 -13.85 -1.85 -13.62
CA SER A 162 -12.47 -1.70 -14.09
C SER A 162 -12.28 -0.78 -15.31
N ASP A 163 -13.38 -0.45 -15.98
CA ASP A 163 -13.45 0.55 -17.06
C ASP A 163 -13.75 1.97 -16.57
N ALA A 164 -13.73 2.20 -15.26
CA ALA A 164 -14.10 3.44 -14.56
C ALA A 164 -15.55 3.90 -14.81
N GLN A 165 -16.39 3.07 -15.42
CA GLN A 165 -17.81 3.38 -15.56
C GLN A 165 -18.55 3.24 -14.21
N GLY A 166 -19.62 4.02 -14.06
CA GLY A 166 -20.45 3.96 -12.86
C GLY A 166 -19.78 4.55 -11.60
N LEU A 167 -20.51 4.46 -10.51
CA LEU A 167 -20.09 5.00 -9.21
C LEU A 167 -19.23 4.02 -8.43
N VAL A 168 -18.34 4.55 -7.59
CA VAL A 168 -17.70 3.78 -6.53
C VAL A 168 -18.76 3.37 -5.51
N ARG A 169 -18.76 2.12 -5.10
CA ARG A 169 -19.75 1.55 -4.16
C ARG A 169 -19.06 0.87 -2.98
N PRO A 170 -19.63 0.94 -1.78
CA PRO A 170 -19.06 0.27 -0.61
C PRO A 170 -19.31 -1.25 -0.67
N LEU A 171 -18.34 -2.02 -0.17
CA LEU A 171 -18.43 -3.44 0.16
C LEU A 171 -18.43 -3.65 1.68
N VAL A 172 -17.49 -3.01 2.37
CA VAL A 172 -17.37 -3.00 3.82
C VAL A 172 -17.18 -1.56 4.26
N VAL A 173 -18.04 -1.06 5.11
CA VAL A 173 -17.92 0.27 5.72
C VAL A 173 -17.35 0.10 7.12
N SER A 174 -16.08 0.40 7.29
CA SER A 174 -15.35 0.30 8.57
C SER A 174 -13.95 0.89 8.40
N GLU A 175 -13.59 1.82 9.25
CA GLU A 175 -12.24 2.43 9.28
C GLU A 175 -11.12 1.41 9.52
N THR A 176 -11.47 0.24 10.04
CA THR A 176 -10.54 -0.84 10.35
C THR A 176 -10.35 -1.86 9.23
N ALA A 177 -11.11 -1.77 8.12
CA ALA A 177 -11.07 -2.75 7.02
C ALA A 177 -10.08 -2.34 5.92
N TRP A 178 -9.03 -3.17 5.69
CA TRP A 178 -7.92 -2.86 4.80
C TRP A 178 -7.49 -4.07 3.96
N ALA A 179 -6.69 -3.80 2.92
CA ALA A 179 -5.99 -4.78 2.10
C ALA A 179 -6.88 -5.95 1.63
N PRO A 180 -7.92 -5.67 0.82
CA PRO A 180 -8.80 -6.71 0.31
C PRO A 180 -8.08 -7.66 -0.64
N SER A 181 -8.44 -8.93 -0.60
CA SER A 181 -8.05 -9.93 -1.57
C SER A 181 -9.28 -10.71 -2.03
N TRP A 182 -9.51 -10.74 -3.33
CA TRP A 182 -10.68 -11.39 -3.92
C TRP A 182 -10.33 -12.80 -4.38
N GLY A 183 -11.03 -13.80 -3.84
CA GLY A 183 -10.91 -15.19 -4.25
C GLY A 183 -11.77 -15.53 -5.46
N ARG A 184 -11.43 -16.61 -6.18
CA ARG A 184 -12.14 -17.05 -7.38
C ARG A 184 -13.60 -17.49 -7.12
N ASP A 185 -13.94 -17.88 -5.88
CA ASP A 185 -15.30 -18.19 -5.45
C ASP A 185 -16.14 -16.96 -5.08
N ASN A 186 -15.66 -15.76 -5.44
CA ASN A 186 -16.22 -14.46 -5.08
C ASN A 186 -16.23 -14.15 -3.57
N ALA A 187 -15.50 -14.87 -2.73
CA ALA A 187 -15.22 -14.42 -1.39
C ALA A 187 -14.18 -13.29 -1.43
N LEU A 188 -14.38 -12.26 -0.64
CA LEU A 188 -13.41 -11.19 -0.44
C LEU A 188 -12.95 -11.24 1.01
N ILE A 189 -11.68 -11.59 1.23
CA ILE A 189 -11.02 -11.57 2.52
C ILE A 189 -10.28 -10.25 2.69
N TYR A 190 -10.17 -9.77 3.90
CA TYR A 190 -9.51 -8.50 4.19
C TYR A 190 -8.95 -8.47 5.60
N GLN A 191 -8.01 -7.58 5.84
CA GLN A 191 -7.48 -7.29 7.16
C GLN A 191 -8.45 -6.36 7.91
N SER A 192 -8.69 -6.65 9.18
CA SER A 192 -9.50 -5.84 10.09
C SER A 192 -8.70 -5.55 11.35
N PHE A 193 -8.74 -4.32 11.82
CA PHE A 193 -8.06 -3.93 13.07
C PHE A 193 -9.04 -3.93 14.22
N SER A 194 -8.62 -4.51 15.35
CA SER A 194 -9.35 -4.49 16.61
C SER A 194 -8.41 -4.04 17.72
N PRO A 195 -8.86 -3.21 18.67
CA PRO A 195 -8.03 -2.80 19.81
C PRO A 195 -7.54 -3.97 20.66
N ASP A 196 -8.31 -5.06 20.70
CA ASP A 196 -8.03 -6.21 21.57
C ASP A 196 -7.08 -7.23 20.94
N THR A 197 -7.10 -7.36 19.60
CA THR A 197 -6.39 -8.42 18.86
C THR A 197 -5.39 -7.85 17.83
N GLN A 198 -5.27 -6.53 17.70
CA GLN A 198 -4.42 -5.80 16.76
C GLN A 198 -4.85 -5.95 15.29
N GLY A 199 -4.38 -6.96 14.57
CA GLY A 199 -4.73 -7.22 13.17
C GLY A 199 -5.41 -8.56 13.03
N ASP A 200 -6.67 -8.57 12.61
CA ASP A 200 -7.50 -9.76 12.39
C ASP A 200 -7.76 -9.95 10.90
N LEU A 201 -8.27 -11.14 10.54
CA LEU A 201 -8.78 -11.39 9.20
C LEU A 201 -10.29 -11.63 9.23
N ALA A 202 -11.01 -10.99 8.31
CA ALA A 202 -12.43 -11.17 8.11
C ALA A 202 -12.74 -11.34 6.62
N TYR A 203 -13.93 -11.86 6.29
CA TYR A 203 -14.35 -12.01 4.89
C TYR A 203 -15.83 -11.73 4.71
N ILE A 204 -16.20 -11.41 3.46
CA ILE A 204 -17.57 -11.28 2.98
C ILE A 204 -17.76 -12.06 1.69
N ARG A 205 -19.02 -12.25 1.27
CA ARG A 205 -19.40 -12.72 -0.07
C ARG A 205 -20.23 -11.63 -0.76
N PRO A 206 -19.59 -10.70 -1.50
CA PRO A 206 -20.21 -9.44 -1.96
C PRO A 206 -21.54 -9.60 -2.69
N TRP A 207 -21.70 -10.67 -3.45
CA TRP A 207 -22.85 -10.86 -4.32
C TRP A 207 -23.97 -11.73 -3.72
N THR A 208 -23.71 -12.40 -2.58
CA THR A 208 -24.67 -13.28 -1.93
C THR A 208 -24.97 -12.89 -0.49
N ASN A 209 -23.95 -12.52 0.27
CA ASN A 209 -24.10 -12.12 1.66
C ASN A 209 -23.01 -11.12 2.03
N ARG A 210 -23.37 -9.85 2.21
CA ARG A 210 -22.45 -8.77 2.59
C ARG A 210 -22.16 -8.68 4.08
N THR A 211 -22.67 -9.59 4.89
CA THR A 211 -22.34 -9.61 6.32
C THR A 211 -20.90 -10.04 6.50
N SER A 212 -20.11 -9.19 7.11
CA SER A 212 -18.73 -9.50 7.53
C SER A 212 -18.72 -10.67 8.51
N ARG A 213 -17.80 -11.61 8.28
CA ARG A 213 -17.57 -12.78 9.14
C ARG A 213 -16.11 -12.80 9.56
N PRO A 214 -15.84 -12.86 10.88
CA PRO A 214 -14.49 -13.13 11.36
C PRO A 214 -13.94 -14.43 10.77
N PHE A 215 -12.65 -14.41 10.44
CA PHE A 215 -11.95 -15.61 9.94
C PHE A 215 -10.83 -16.04 10.88
N LEU A 216 -9.91 -15.13 11.22
CA LEU A 216 -8.88 -15.29 12.25
C LEU A 216 -8.93 -14.11 13.21
N THR A 217 -8.92 -14.40 14.50
CA THR A 217 -9.01 -13.39 15.58
C THR A 217 -8.07 -13.81 16.70
N PHE A 218 -6.77 -13.89 16.40
CA PHE A 218 -5.74 -14.22 17.38
C PHE A 218 -5.19 -12.95 18.06
N PRO A 219 -4.52 -13.08 19.21
CA PRO A 219 -3.79 -11.94 19.80
C PRO A 219 -2.61 -11.44 18.96
N SER A 220 -2.21 -12.19 17.96
CA SER A 220 -1.16 -11.85 16.98
C SER A 220 -1.68 -10.92 15.89
N PHE A 221 -0.74 -10.31 15.15
CA PHE A 221 -1.04 -9.43 14.03
C PHE A 221 -1.13 -10.24 12.73
N GLU A 222 -2.33 -10.41 12.17
CA GLU A 222 -2.56 -11.06 10.89
C GLU A 222 -2.72 -10.02 9.77
N ALA A 223 -2.00 -10.20 8.67
CA ALA A 223 -1.96 -9.23 7.59
C ALA A 223 -1.89 -9.86 6.19
N THR A 224 -2.21 -9.06 5.18
CA THR A 224 -2.05 -9.36 3.76
C THR A 224 -2.59 -10.73 3.33
N PRO A 225 -3.86 -11.05 3.66
CA PRO A 225 -4.43 -12.34 3.33
C PRO A 225 -4.64 -12.50 1.83
N VAL A 226 -4.37 -13.70 1.29
CA VAL A 226 -4.68 -14.07 -0.09
C VAL A 226 -5.33 -15.44 -0.16
N ILE A 227 -6.49 -15.52 -0.81
CA ILE A 227 -7.21 -16.79 -1.01
C ILE A 227 -6.53 -17.59 -2.12
N SER A 228 -6.34 -18.88 -1.91
CA SER A 228 -5.80 -19.78 -2.95
C SER A 228 -6.69 -19.86 -4.18
N PRO A 229 -6.16 -20.13 -5.38
CA PRO A 229 -6.96 -20.22 -6.62
C PRO A 229 -8.10 -21.24 -6.58
N ASP A 230 -7.97 -22.30 -5.78
CA ASP A 230 -9.03 -23.30 -5.57
C ASP A 230 -10.01 -22.94 -4.44
N SER A 231 -9.80 -21.76 -3.81
CA SER A 231 -10.63 -21.21 -2.73
C SER A 231 -10.72 -22.09 -1.47
N ARG A 232 -9.78 -23.02 -1.27
CA ARG A 232 -9.75 -23.93 -0.12
C ARG A 232 -8.81 -23.48 1.00
N TYR A 233 -7.89 -22.56 0.72
CA TYR A 233 -6.88 -22.09 1.66
C TYR A 233 -6.74 -20.58 1.63
N VAL A 234 -6.19 -20.03 2.71
CA VAL A 234 -5.73 -18.65 2.81
C VAL A 234 -4.26 -18.66 3.22
N ALA A 235 -3.42 -17.95 2.48
CA ALA A 235 -2.08 -17.61 2.92
C ALA A 235 -2.09 -16.18 3.47
N TYR A 236 -1.35 -15.92 4.55
CA TYR A 236 -1.31 -14.64 5.23
C TYR A 236 0.00 -14.48 6.02
N ALA A 237 0.36 -13.25 6.35
CA ALA A 237 1.46 -12.96 7.26
C ALA A 237 0.94 -12.91 8.70
N SER A 238 1.69 -13.46 9.67
CA SER A 238 1.39 -13.35 11.10
C SER A 238 2.64 -13.36 11.94
N ASP A 239 2.62 -12.63 13.04
CA ASP A 239 3.69 -12.59 14.03
C ASP A 239 3.48 -13.55 15.22
N ILE A 240 2.58 -14.50 15.10
CA ILE A 240 2.27 -15.51 16.13
C ILE A 240 3.49 -16.28 16.65
N SER A 241 4.55 -16.39 15.86
CA SER A 241 5.84 -17.00 16.25
C SER A 241 6.85 -16.01 16.84
N GLY A 242 6.44 -14.76 17.11
CA GLY A 242 7.30 -13.69 17.61
C GLY A 242 7.94 -12.81 16.53
N ARG A 243 7.76 -13.14 15.25
CA ARG A 243 8.11 -12.32 14.09
C ARG A 243 7.15 -12.60 12.94
N SER A 244 7.07 -11.68 11.98
CA SER A 244 6.22 -11.87 10.79
C SER A 244 6.70 -13.07 9.96
N GLU A 245 5.84 -14.07 9.83
CA GLU A 245 6.05 -15.27 9.01
C GLU A 245 4.81 -15.53 8.14
N ILE A 246 4.96 -16.29 7.05
CA ILE A 246 3.84 -16.71 6.21
C ILE A 246 3.25 -18.01 6.74
N TYR A 247 1.93 -18.01 6.85
CA TYR A 247 1.12 -19.17 7.24
C TYR A 247 0.08 -19.49 6.18
N ILE A 248 -0.32 -20.77 6.13
CA ILE A 248 -1.46 -21.24 5.35
C ILE A 248 -2.43 -21.93 6.30
N THR A 249 -3.73 -21.66 6.15
CA THR A 249 -4.81 -22.38 6.81
C THR A 249 -5.97 -22.63 5.87
N SER A 250 -6.88 -23.56 6.19
CA SER A 250 -8.07 -23.83 5.37
C SER A 250 -9.07 -22.67 5.39
N PHE A 251 -9.87 -22.58 4.32
CA PHE A 251 -10.92 -21.57 4.12
C PHE A 251 -12.21 -22.25 3.65
N PRO A 252 -13.41 -21.81 4.04
CA PRO A 252 -13.73 -20.63 4.85
C PRO A 252 -13.71 -20.86 6.37
N ARG A 253 -13.30 -22.02 6.81
CA ARG A 253 -13.11 -22.33 8.23
C ARG A 253 -11.63 -22.58 8.46
N ALA A 254 -11.03 -21.79 9.36
CA ALA A 254 -9.65 -21.96 9.75
C ALA A 254 -9.45 -23.33 10.39
N GLY A 255 -8.44 -24.04 9.94
CA GLY A 255 -8.01 -25.34 10.47
C GLY A 255 -6.60 -25.24 11.07
N ARG A 256 -5.80 -26.27 10.83
CA ARG A 256 -4.39 -26.28 11.26
C ARG A 256 -3.61 -25.16 10.56
N LEU A 257 -2.86 -24.37 11.33
CA LEU A 257 -1.91 -23.40 10.80
C LEU A 257 -0.65 -24.15 10.32
N THR A 258 -0.25 -23.89 9.09
CA THR A 258 0.99 -24.42 8.51
C THR A 258 1.92 -23.27 8.21
N GLN A 259 3.04 -23.19 8.92
CA GLN A 259 4.06 -22.19 8.68
C GLN A 259 4.80 -22.51 7.37
N VAL A 260 4.99 -21.50 6.53
CA VAL A 260 5.61 -21.57 5.22
C VAL A 260 7.02 -21.00 5.26
N SER A 261 7.17 -19.76 5.70
CA SER A 261 8.46 -19.08 5.85
C SER A 261 9.12 -19.45 7.18
N ARG A 262 10.44 -19.25 7.30
CA ARG A 262 11.21 -19.64 8.49
C ARG A 262 12.08 -18.53 9.05
N GLU A 263 12.35 -17.52 8.28
CA GLU A 263 13.29 -16.43 8.60
C GLU A 263 12.69 -15.06 8.29
N GLY A 264 11.38 -14.99 8.40
CA GLY A 264 10.58 -13.84 8.06
C GLY A 264 9.83 -14.04 6.75
N GLY A 265 8.67 -13.38 6.64
CA GLY A 265 7.85 -13.42 5.44
C GLY A 265 6.75 -12.39 5.47
N ALA A 266 6.46 -11.81 4.29
CA ALA A 266 5.39 -10.85 4.06
C ALA A 266 4.84 -10.98 2.64
N LEU A 267 3.67 -10.41 2.37
CA LEU A 267 3.08 -10.24 1.05
C LEU A 267 2.96 -11.54 0.25
N PRO A 268 2.28 -12.55 0.77
CA PRO A 268 2.11 -13.81 0.04
C PRO A 268 1.30 -13.59 -1.25
N LYS A 269 1.67 -14.32 -2.31
CA LYS A 269 0.98 -14.35 -3.61
C LYS A 269 0.91 -15.79 -4.12
N TRP A 270 -0.27 -16.27 -4.44
CA TRP A 270 -0.43 -17.58 -5.05
C TRP A 270 -0.11 -17.56 -6.55
N SER A 271 0.54 -18.61 -7.04
CA SER A 271 0.51 -18.90 -8.47
C SER A 271 -0.92 -19.28 -8.88
N ARG A 272 -1.32 -18.96 -10.12
CA ARG A 272 -2.66 -19.34 -10.60
C ARG A 272 -2.86 -20.85 -10.75
N SER A 273 -1.78 -21.59 -10.88
CA SER A 273 -1.81 -23.07 -10.93
C SER A 273 -2.11 -23.71 -9.57
N ASN A 274 -2.09 -22.93 -8.46
CA ASN A 274 -2.26 -23.40 -7.09
C ASN A 274 -1.13 -24.35 -6.60
N HIS A 275 0.01 -24.38 -7.33
CA HIS A 275 1.14 -25.26 -6.98
C HIS A 275 2.30 -24.53 -6.32
N GLU A 276 2.30 -23.21 -6.36
CA GLU A 276 3.34 -22.39 -5.72
C GLU A 276 2.73 -21.22 -4.97
N LEU A 277 3.41 -20.85 -3.90
CA LEU A 277 3.20 -19.61 -3.15
C LEU A 277 4.50 -18.82 -3.19
N PHE A 278 4.39 -17.53 -3.53
CA PHE A 278 5.49 -16.58 -3.49
C PHE A 278 5.33 -15.65 -2.29
N PHE A 279 6.45 -15.14 -1.76
CA PHE A 279 6.44 -14.17 -0.67
C PHE A 279 7.74 -13.39 -0.63
N VAL A 280 7.74 -12.27 0.08
CA VAL A 280 8.94 -11.47 0.35
C VAL A 280 9.53 -11.93 1.68
N ALA A 281 10.82 -12.21 1.70
CA ALA A 281 11.59 -12.46 2.93
C ALA A 281 12.78 -11.50 3.04
N PRO A 282 13.28 -11.20 4.25
CA PRO A 282 14.54 -10.49 4.41
C PRO A 282 15.69 -11.32 3.84
N SER A 283 16.62 -10.69 3.15
CA SER A 283 17.84 -11.34 2.64
C SER A 283 18.79 -11.65 3.80
N GLN A 284 19.44 -12.79 3.73
CA GLN A 284 20.46 -13.22 4.71
C GLN A 284 21.78 -12.47 4.49
N GLY A 285 22.35 -11.88 5.54
CA GLY A 285 23.77 -11.54 5.61
C GLY A 285 24.22 -10.16 5.12
N GLY A 286 23.43 -9.10 5.28
CA GLY A 286 23.86 -7.73 4.99
C GLY A 286 23.49 -6.73 6.10
N GLU A 287 24.24 -5.62 6.21
CA GLU A 287 23.93 -4.50 7.12
C GLU A 287 22.60 -3.80 6.73
N ASP A 288 22.12 -4.04 5.52
CA ASP A 288 20.86 -3.49 4.98
C ASP A 288 19.89 -4.64 4.70
N PRO A 289 18.67 -4.65 5.28
CA PRO A 289 17.72 -5.74 5.07
C PRO A 289 17.18 -5.71 3.63
N ARG A 290 17.87 -6.41 2.74
CA ARG A 290 17.43 -6.57 1.35
C ARG A 290 16.24 -7.51 1.30
N SER A 291 15.30 -7.24 0.41
CA SER A 291 14.12 -8.06 0.23
C SER A 291 14.33 -9.08 -0.90
N MET A 292 14.05 -10.33 -0.59
CA MET A 292 14.16 -11.47 -1.49
C MET A 292 12.78 -11.99 -1.87
N ILE A 293 12.52 -12.20 -3.14
CA ILE A 293 11.36 -12.98 -3.57
C ILE A 293 11.66 -14.46 -3.36
N MET A 294 10.80 -15.11 -2.61
CA MET A 294 10.85 -16.54 -2.31
C MET A 294 9.74 -17.27 -3.06
N ALA A 295 9.99 -18.51 -3.47
CA ALA A 295 8.99 -19.43 -3.99
C ALA A 295 8.95 -20.69 -3.14
N VAL A 296 7.76 -21.23 -2.94
CA VAL A 296 7.55 -22.49 -2.23
C VAL A 296 6.51 -23.33 -2.96
N THR A 297 6.84 -24.60 -3.22
CA THR A 297 5.88 -25.56 -3.78
C THR A 297 4.86 -25.93 -2.72
N VAL A 298 3.58 -25.82 -3.08
CA VAL A 298 2.44 -26.17 -2.22
C VAL A 298 1.60 -27.21 -2.92
N LYS A 299 1.27 -28.29 -2.24
CA LYS A 299 0.30 -29.31 -2.71
C LYS A 299 -0.99 -29.12 -1.94
N THR A 300 -2.10 -28.90 -2.66
CA THR A 300 -3.41 -28.65 -2.09
C THR A 300 -4.41 -29.80 -2.43
N ASP A 301 -4.04 -30.73 -3.28
CA ASP A 301 -4.77 -31.96 -3.62
C ASP A 301 -4.56 -33.00 -2.51
N GLY A 302 -5.52 -33.15 -1.64
CA GLY A 302 -5.44 -33.98 -0.45
C GLY A 302 -5.04 -33.23 0.80
N LYS A 303 -4.04 -33.74 1.55
CA LYS A 303 -3.50 -33.06 2.74
C LYS A 303 -2.54 -31.95 2.32
N LEU A 304 -2.75 -30.74 2.83
CA LEU A 304 -1.82 -29.64 2.59
C LEU A 304 -0.37 -30.03 2.91
N ALA A 305 0.49 -29.89 1.93
CA ALA A 305 1.94 -30.10 2.08
C ALA A 305 2.69 -28.92 1.49
N VAL A 306 3.68 -28.42 2.23
CA VAL A 306 4.50 -27.25 1.90
C VAL A 306 5.95 -27.70 1.84
N ALA A 307 6.62 -27.45 0.72
CA ALA A 307 8.03 -27.72 0.53
C ALA A 307 8.92 -26.70 1.28
N TYR A 308 10.23 -26.82 1.16
CA TYR A 308 11.16 -25.81 1.66
C TYR A 308 11.17 -24.60 0.70
N PRO A 309 11.10 -23.36 1.21
CA PRO A 309 11.17 -22.16 0.36
C PRO A 309 12.51 -22.06 -0.37
N GLN A 310 12.47 -21.61 -1.61
CA GLN A 310 13.63 -21.36 -2.45
C GLN A 310 13.72 -19.86 -2.78
N ALA A 311 14.92 -19.28 -2.69
CA ALA A 311 15.16 -17.90 -3.11
C ALA A 311 15.15 -17.81 -4.63
N LEU A 312 14.48 -16.79 -5.17
CA LEU A 312 14.46 -16.48 -6.60
C LEU A 312 15.41 -15.31 -6.90
N PHE A 313 15.06 -14.10 -6.49
CA PHE A 313 15.85 -12.91 -6.77
C PHE A 313 15.66 -11.81 -5.72
N GLU A 314 16.65 -10.92 -5.62
CA GLU A 314 16.61 -9.75 -4.74
C GLU A 314 15.88 -8.58 -5.41
N LEU A 315 14.90 -8.00 -4.75
CA LEU A 315 14.17 -6.82 -5.23
C LEU A 315 15.06 -5.58 -5.37
N SER A 316 16.07 -5.43 -4.51
CA SER A 316 17.04 -4.34 -4.56
C SER A 316 17.84 -4.29 -5.87
N ARG A 317 18.11 -5.45 -6.50
CA ARG A 317 18.81 -5.53 -7.79
C ARG A 317 18.00 -4.95 -8.95
N ILE A 318 16.68 -4.91 -8.79
CA ILE A 318 15.76 -4.33 -9.79
C ILE A 318 15.57 -2.83 -9.53
N GLY A 319 16.14 -2.28 -8.45
CA GLY A 319 15.92 -0.89 -8.03
C GLY A 319 14.57 -0.70 -7.32
N SER A 320 14.00 -1.77 -6.76
CA SER A 320 12.80 -1.61 -5.93
C SER A 320 13.17 -0.89 -4.63
N ALA A 321 12.59 0.30 -4.42
CA ALA A 321 12.91 1.18 -3.29
C ALA A 321 12.24 0.75 -1.99
N THR A 322 11.21 -0.09 -2.05
CA THR A 322 10.46 -0.51 -0.88
C THR A 322 10.24 -2.01 -0.88
N ALA A 323 10.51 -2.63 0.26
CA ALA A 323 10.25 -4.05 0.49
C ALA A 323 8.75 -4.38 0.56
N VAL A 324 7.91 -3.37 0.75
CA VAL A 324 6.49 -3.55 1.07
C VAL A 324 5.64 -3.17 -0.14
N GLY A 325 4.90 -4.12 -0.68
CA GLY A 325 3.87 -3.88 -1.69
C GLY A 325 4.34 -3.83 -3.14
N SER A 326 5.56 -4.24 -3.46
CA SER A 326 6.22 -3.89 -4.71
C SER A 326 6.14 -4.92 -5.83
N TYR A 327 5.40 -6.04 -5.69
CA TYR A 327 5.31 -7.06 -6.74
C TYR A 327 3.95 -7.74 -6.86
N ASP A 328 3.69 -8.34 -8.01
CA ASP A 328 2.66 -9.35 -8.23
C ASP A 328 3.13 -10.40 -9.23
N VAL A 329 2.44 -11.54 -9.29
CA VAL A 329 2.83 -12.73 -10.07
C VAL A 329 1.89 -12.89 -11.26
N MET A 330 2.45 -13.02 -12.47
CA MET A 330 1.68 -13.29 -13.68
C MET A 330 1.09 -14.71 -13.67
N GLY A 331 0.06 -14.91 -14.47
CA GLY A 331 -0.69 -16.17 -14.51
C GLY A 331 0.11 -17.41 -14.85
N ASP A 332 1.22 -17.24 -15.55
CA ASP A 332 2.15 -18.33 -15.92
C ASP A 332 3.06 -18.77 -14.75
N GLY A 333 3.14 -17.98 -13.65
CA GLY A 333 4.03 -18.23 -12.53
C GLY A 333 5.52 -18.13 -12.86
N GLN A 334 5.86 -17.65 -14.06
CA GLN A 334 7.24 -17.51 -14.54
C GLN A 334 7.69 -16.05 -14.59
N HIS A 335 6.74 -15.13 -14.68
CA HIS A 335 6.99 -13.70 -14.76
C HIS A 335 6.34 -12.96 -13.59
N PHE A 336 6.98 -11.86 -13.20
CA PHE A 336 6.54 -10.99 -12.12
C PHE A 336 6.44 -9.55 -12.64
N LEU A 337 5.49 -8.80 -12.13
CA LEU A 337 5.51 -7.35 -12.23
C LEU A 337 6.10 -6.79 -10.94
N VAL A 338 7.13 -5.96 -11.08
CA VAL A 338 7.83 -5.34 -9.95
C VAL A 338 7.78 -3.83 -10.11
N VAL A 339 7.52 -3.13 -9.02
CA VAL A 339 7.62 -1.67 -8.97
C VAL A 339 9.09 -1.29 -8.82
N GLN A 340 9.62 -0.61 -9.83
CA GLN A 340 10.99 -0.13 -9.89
C GLN A 340 11.04 1.37 -9.62
N ALA A 341 11.92 1.82 -8.71
CA ALA A 341 12.24 3.21 -8.51
C ALA A 341 13.16 3.72 -9.64
N ILE A 342 12.97 4.97 -10.02
CA ILE A 342 13.80 5.64 -11.03
C ILE A 342 14.71 6.64 -10.34
N ASP A 343 16.01 6.59 -10.61
CA ASP A 343 17.06 7.41 -9.97
C ASP A 343 16.96 8.93 -10.23
N ASN A 344 15.87 9.41 -10.80
CA ASN A 344 15.61 10.82 -11.08
C ASN A 344 14.76 11.52 -10.02
N THR A 345 14.65 10.96 -8.82
CA THR A 345 13.90 11.59 -7.72
C THR A 345 14.56 12.90 -7.31
N PRO A 346 13.83 14.03 -7.30
CA PRO A 346 14.37 15.31 -6.84
C PRO A 346 14.92 15.14 -5.41
N LYS A 347 16.17 15.56 -5.20
CA LYS A 347 16.80 15.48 -3.86
C LYS A 347 16.03 16.34 -2.87
N ALA A 348 15.95 15.86 -1.63
CA ALA A 348 15.49 16.67 -0.52
C ALA A 348 16.27 18.00 -0.46
N THR A 349 15.56 19.09 -0.24
CA THR A 349 16.20 20.42 -0.12
C THR A 349 15.81 21.08 1.19
N VAL A 350 16.74 21.82 1.76
CA VAL A 350 16.47 22.72 2.87
C VAL A 350 16.19 24.10 2.29
N ARG A 351 15.05 24.67 2.66
CA ARG A 351 14.69 26.05 2.32
C ARG A 351 14.93 26.95 3.51
N ILE A 352 15.51 28.11 3.24
CA ILE A 352 15.73 29.19 4.21
C ILE A 352 14.92 30.37 3.72
N ALA A 353 14.02 30.87 4.54
CA ALA A 353 13.18 32.04 4.22
C ALA A 353 13.42 33.11 5.29
N GLU A 354 14.04 34.21 4.89
CA GLU A 354 14.20 35.41 5.71
C GLU A 354 12.98 36.30 5.56
N ASN A 355 12.58 36.96 6.64
CA ASN A 355 11.43 37.88 6.64
C ASN A 355 10.11 37.26 6.06
N TRP A 356 9.95 35.96 6.14
CA TRP A 356 8.84 35.18 5.59
C TRP A 356 7.46 35.74 5.97
N HIS A 357 7.32 36.34 7.16
CA HIS A 357 6.08 36.93 7.67
C HIS A 357 5.61 38.15 6.84
N ARG A 358 6.52 38.83 6.13
CA ARG A 358 6.21 39.94 5.22
C ARG A 358 5.76 39.44 3.86
N GLU A 359 6.26 38.30 3.44
CA GLU A 359 5.96 37.70 2.13
C GLU A 359 4.63 36.95 2.14
N PHE A 360 4.36 36.20 3.22
CA PHE A 360 3.21 35.30 3.31
C PHE A 360 2.09 35.76 4.26
N GLY A 361 2.33 36.80 5.04
CA GLY A 361 1.40 37.35 6.05
C GLY A 361 0.44 38.40 5.55
N ARG A 362 0.10 38.42 4.23
CA ARG A 362 -0.84 39.35 3.61
C ARG A 362 -2.29 39.00 3.82
#